data_8ad9bca1430f90f5c9fa54c5ae56f816
#
_entry.id   8ad9bca1430f90f5c9fa54c5ae56f816
#
_cell.length_a   1.000
_cell.length_b   1.000
_cell.length_c   1.000
_cell.angle_alpha   90.00
_cell.angle_beta   90.00
_cell.angle_gamma   90.00
#
_symmetry.space_group_name_H-M   'P 1'
#
loop_
_entity.id
_entity.type
_entity.pdbx_description
1 polymer ?
#
loop_
_entity_poly.entity_id
_entity_poly.type
_entity_poly.pdbx_seq_one_letter_code
_entity_poly.pdbx_strand_id
1 'polypeptide(L)'
;VNPSAKLEGSIQFQTWSLKNEKFTPYFKKLVKSFEKEHPGTTIKWVDQPGEGYEEKVQQQATAGQLPDVINIPPNFAWQLLKANKVMDLKKADAAAINTYIKGGIDAYTYDGYDGVYGYPWYLGTDLNWWNTEAFEKYGLDPKKLPTTLDELYAQAITMAEKSHGTMPLISIAPALGDLAAQGVKVYKDGKFTFNTDQAVEIIQKYVELYAKKAMPPEVLQNNYLGNSKLFLQGKVAWTTGSASFPVDLKKSAPKLLPHVAMTTRIGVPPLFVQGICVSADSKNPNLALAFAQYVTNNANQVDFVKLAQGFLPGTKEANENTDSFTSVISDPQMKKAAEALAGEMKSAKIGEPMAYTDAMKAYVGQQISSAMRGDISAKDALDRAVKYCNDHVTK
;
A
#
# COMPACT_ATOMS: atom_id res chain seq x y z
N VAL A 1 -5.68 11.09 28.95
CA VAL A 1 -6.38 11.96 27.98
C VAL A 1 -7.80 12.17 28.44
N ASN A 2 -8.27 13.41 28.37
CA ASN A 2 -9.67 13.78 28.66
C ASN A 2 -10.29 14.39 27.38
N PRO A 3 -11.15 13.68 26.66
CA PRO A 3 -11.76 14.17 25.41
C PRO A 3 -12.60 15.44 25.58
N SER A 4 -13.05 15.73 26.80
CA SER A 4 -13.86 16.93 27.15
C SER A 4 -13.03 18.12 27.65
N ALA A 5 -11.71 18.00 27.69
CA ALA A 5 -10.85 19.09 28.13
C ALA A 5 -10.83 20.24 27.12
N LYS A 6 -10.72 21.49 27.66
CA LYS A 6 -10.47 22.64 26.80
C LYS A 6 -9.20 22.43 26.01
N LEU A 7 -9.27 22.64 24.68
CA LEU A 7 -8.14 22.54 23.80
C LEU A 7 -7.40 23.88 23.74
N GLU A 8 -6.10 23.84 24.01
CA GLU A 8 -5.22 25.01 23.94
C GLU A 8 -3.75 24.59 23.76
N GLY A 9 -2.90 25.50 23.33
CA GLY A 9 -1.47 25.22 23.10
C GLY A 9 -1.11 24.92 21.66
N SER A 10 0.05 24.32 21.48
CA SER A 10 0.62 24.05 20.15
C SER A 10 1.04 22.60 20.01
N ILE A 11 0.83 22.04 18.82
CA ILE A 11 1.30 20.71 18.40
C ILE A 11 1.92 20.75 17.01
N GLN A 12 2.74 19.73 16.71
CA GLN A 12 3.24 19.47 15.37
C GLN A 12 2.44 18.35 14.69
N PHE A 13 2.08 18.56 13.44
CA PHE A 13 1.47 17.57 12.55
C PHE A 13 2.39 17.28 11.38
N GLN A 14 2.82 16.02 11.22
CA GLN A 14 3.74 15.59 10.15
C GLN A 14 3.04 14.70 9.14
N THR A 15 3.22 15.04 7.86
CA THR A 15 2.78 14.23 6.71
C THR A 15 3.96 13.70 5.91
N TRP A 16 3.69 12.69 5.09
CA TRP A 16 4.65 11.99 4.26
C TRP A 16 4.44 12.33 2.79
N SER A 17 5.34 13.15 2.23
CA SER A 17 5.39 13.50 0.79
C SER A 17 4.08 14.12 0.25
N LEU A 18 3.42 14.96 1.04
CA LEU A 18 2.14 15.59 0.68
C LEU A 18 2.24 17.11 0.51
N LYS A 19 3.42 17.71 0.71
CA LYS A 19 3.61 19.14 0.48
C LYS A 19 3.96 19.42 -0.99
N ASN A 20 2.91 19.52 -1.80
CA ASN A 20 2.97 19.80 -3.23
C ASN A 20 1.81 20.71 -3.64
N GLU A 21 1.77 21.14 -4.89
CA GLU A 21 0.73 22.06 -5.40
C GLU A 21 -0.69 21.51 -5.20
N LYS A 22 -0.87 20.21 -5.33
CA LYS A 22 -2.17 19.54 -5.22
C LYS A 22 -2.71 19.54 -3.80
N PHE A 23 -1.89 19.18 -2.81
CA PHE A 23 -2.34 18.94 -1.43
C PHE A 23 -2.07 20.09 -0.47
N THR A 24 -1.08 20.95 -0.73
CA THR A 24 -0.75 22.05 0.18
C THR A 24 -1.95 22.95 0.53
N PRO A 25 -2.81 23.37 -0.44
CA PRO A 25 -3.98 24.18 -0.12
C PRO A 25 -4.95 23.46 0.83
N TYR A 26 -5.12 22.14 0.66
CA TYR A 26 -5.97 21.32 1.52
C TYR A 26 -5.48 21.34 2.98
N PHE A 27 -4.19 21.07 3.22
CA PHE A 27 -3.65 21.04 4.57
C PHE A 27 -3.64 22.41 5.24
N LYS A 28 -3.36 23.48 4.50
CA LYS A 28 -3.48 24.84 5.02
C LYS A 28 -4.91 25.18 5.45
N LYS A 29 -5.90 24.78 4.65
CA LYS A 29 -7.32 24.96 5.00
C LYS A 29 -7.72 24.12 6.19
N LEU A 30 -7.30 22.84 6.25
CA LEU A 30 -7.58 21.90 7.34
C LEU A 30 -7.11 22.47 8.69
N VAL A 31 -5.85 22.90 8.76
CA VAL A 31 -5.24 23.50 9.96
C VAL A 31 -5.99 24.77 10.37
N LYS A 32 -6.23 25.67 9.43
CA LYS A 32 -6.92 26.94 9.69
C LYS A 32 -8.36 26.74 10.20
N SER A 33 -9.07 25.76 9.65
CA SER A 33 -10.44 25.44 10.08
C SER A 33 -10.46 24.91 11.51
N PHE A 34 -9.53 24.00 11.84
CA PHE A 34 -9.41 23.49 13.21
C PHE A 34 -9.08 24.60 14.23
N GLU A 35 -8.09 25.46 13.92
CA GLU A 35 -7.70 26.57 14.80
C GLU A 35 -8.84 27.58 14.99
N LYS A 36 -9.68 27.78 13.97
CA LYS A 36 -10.88 28.65 14.07
C LYS A 36 -11.95 28.04 14.96
N GLU A 37 -12.16 26.72 14.87
CA GLU A 37 -13.12 26.00 15.74
C GLU A 37 -12.62 25.88 17.18
N HIS A 38 -11.30 25.92 17.39
CA HIS A 38 -10.65 25.79 18.69
C HIS A 38 -9.68 26.96 18.96
N PRO A 39 -10.21 28.15 19.26
CA PRO A 39 -9.38 29.35 19.56
C PRO A 39 -8.39 29.09 20.70
N GLY A 40 -7.14 29.51 20.51
CA GLY A 40 -6.05 29.27 21.45
C GLY A 40 -5.19 28.04 21.11
N THR A 41 -5.50 27.36 20.01
CA THR A 41 -4.70 26.26 19.51
C THR A 41 -3.83 26.70 18.31
N THR A 42 -2.68 26.07 18.16
CA THR A 42 -1.78 26.25 17.03
C THR A 42 -1.30 24.89 16.51
N ILE A 43 -1.50 24.64 15.21
CA ILE A 43 -1.08 23.42 14.56
C ILE A 43 0.04 23.72 13.59
N LYS A 44 1.24 23.23 13.87
CA LYS A 44 2.39 23.37 12.96
C LYS A 44 2.45 22.18 12.02
N TRP A 45 1.99 22.36 10.78
CA TRP A 45 2.12 21.34 9.75
C TRP A 45 3.53 21.32 9.16
N VAL A 46 4.14 20.13 9.17
CA VAL A 46 5.42 19.83 8.55
C VAL A 46 5.25 18.64 7.62
N ASP A 47 6.07 18.56 6.55
CA ASP A 47 6.05 17.46 5.62
C ASP A 47 7.47 16.93 5.42
N GLN A 48 7.60 15.62 5.29
CA GLN A 48 8.89 14.96 5.05
C GLN A 48 8.91 14.37 3.64
N PRO A 49 10.10 14.31 2.99
CA PRO A 49 10.27 13.62 1.72
C PRO A 49 9.84 12.16 1.79
N GLY A 50 9.45 11.59 0.64
CA GLY A 50 9.03 10.20 0.53
C GLY A 50 10.14 9.21 0.81
N GLU A 51 11.34 9.47 0.30
CA GLU A 51 12.52 8.63 0.48
C GLU A 51 13.08 8.77 1.91
N GLY A 52 13.39 7.62 2.54
CA GLY A 52 13.96 7.58 3.88
C GLY A 52 13.01 7.97 5.01
N TYR A 53 11.71 7.99 4.77
CA TYR A 53 10.73 8.44 5.79
C TYR A 53 10.69 7.54 7.02
N GLU A 54 10.73 6.21 6.87
CA GLU A 54 10.76 5.28 8.01
C GLU A 54 11.95 5.57 8.92
N GLU A 55 13.14 5.68 8.34
CA GLU A 55 14.37 5.99 9.08
C GLU A 55 14.28 7.34 9.78
N LYS A 56 13.72 8.35 9.09
CA LYS A 56 13.49 9.68 9.67
C LYS A 56 12.59 9.64 10.88
N VAL A 57 11.49 8.91 10.81
CA VAL A 57 10.54 8.75 11.93
C VAL A 57 11.21 8.04 13.12
N GLN A 58 12.00 7.01 12.86
CA GLN A 58 12.75 6.31 13.90
C GLN A 58 13.79 7.21 14.57
N GLN A 59 14.51 8.02 13.78
CA GLN A 59 15.47 9.00 14.31
C GLN A 59 14.77 10.05 15.18
N GLN A 60 13.62 10.57 14.75
CA GLN A 60 12.82 11.50 15.53
C GLN A 60 12.36 10.88 16.87
N ALA A 61 11.91 9.63 16.83
CA ALA A 61 11.47 8.92 18.03
C ALA A 61 12.63 8.70 19.02
N THR A 62 13.80 8.27 18.53
CA THR A 62 15.01 8.06 19.37
C THR A 62 15.52 9.37 19.97
N ALA A 63 15.44 10.47 19.22
CA ALA A 63 15.85 11.80 19.70
C ALA A 63 14.83 12.46 20.64
N GLY A 64 13.66 11.85 20.89
CA GLY A 64 12.57 12.48 21.65
C GLY A 64 11.94 13.67 20.95
N GLN A 65 12.00 13.70 19.60
CA GLN A 65 11.51 14.78 18.73
C GLN A 65 10.40 14.33 17.78
N LEU A 66 9.72 13.23 18.13
CA LEU A 66 8.61 12.73 17.34
C LEU A 66 7.48 13.78 17.33
N PRO A 67 6.94 14.16 16.16
CA PRO A 67 5.79 15.07 16.10
C PRO A 67 4.59 14.51 16.87
N ASP A 68 3.73 15.40 17.37
CA ASP A 68 2.57 15.01 18.19
C ASP A 68 1.55 14.17 17.42
N VAL A 69 1.32 14.51 16.15
CA VAL A 69 0.41 13.82 15.21
C VAL A 69 1.16 13.47 13.95
N ILE A 70 1.11 12.20 13.54
CA ILE A 70 2.00 11.68 12.50
C ILE A 70 1.23 10.82 11.50
N ASN A 71 1.41 11.13 10.22
CA ASN A 71 0.99 10.26 9.13
C ASN A 71 2.02 9.14 8.92
N ILE A 72 1.68 7.92 9.26
CA ILE A 72 2.52 6.72 9.06
C ILE A 72 1.70 5.48 8.74
N PRO A 73 2.25 4.56 7.92
CA PRO A 73 1.62 3.27 7.66
C PRO A 73 1.73 2.32 8.88
N PRO A 74 0.96 1.22 8.88
CA PRO A 74 0.89 0.30 10.02
C PRO A 74 2.24 -0.30 10.45
N ASN A 75 3.14 -0.59 9.52
CA ASN A 75 4.46 -1.15 9.84
C ASN A 75 5.37 -0.14 10.58
N PHE A 76 5.30 1.15 10.26
CA PHE A 76 6.04 2.18 10.99
C PHE A 76 5.44 2.38 12.39
N ALA A 77 4.11 2.38 12.51
CA ALA A 77 3.43 2.44 13.80
C ALA A 77 3.79 1.25 14.70
N TRP A 78 3.95 0.06 14.12
CA TRP A 78 4.44 -1.13 14.84
C TRP A 78 5.81 -0.90 15.47
N GLN A 79 6.78 -0.36 14.72
CA GLN A 79 8.11 -0.06 15.25
C GLN A 79 8.06 0.95 16.40
N LEU A 80 7.25 1.99 16.25
CA LEU A 80 7.04 2.99 17.30
C LEU A 80 6.33 2.41 18.54
N LEU A 81 5.38 1.50 18.35
CA LEU A 81 4.68 0.82 19.43
C LEU A 81 5.65 -0.01 20.28
N LYS A 82 6.54 -0.78 19.64
CA LYS A 82 7.58 -1.54 20.35
C LYS A 82 8.49 -0.65 21.21
N ALA A 83 8.70 0.59 20.79
CA ALA A 83 9.45 1.60 21.53
C ALA A 83 8.59 2.41 22.52
N ASN A 84 7.31 2.07 22.69
CA ASN A 84 6.33 2.81 23.52
C ASN A 84 6.17 4.28 23.09
N LYS A 85 6.24 4.59 21.80
CA LYS A 85 6.21 5.96 21.27
C LYS A 85 4.89 6.36 20.65
N VAL A 86 3.91 5.47 20.53
CA VAL A 86 2.55 5.76 20.03
C VAL A 86 1.49 5.55 21.09
N MET A 87 0.48 6.39 21.04
CA MET A 87 -0.65 6.39 22.00
C MET A 87 -1.62 5.26 21.65
N ASP A 88 -2.15 4.57 22.66
CA ASP A 88 -3.30 3.70 22.54
C ASP A 88 -4.58 4.54 22.39
N LEU A 89 -5.07 4.63 21.14
CA LEU A 89 -6.24 5.44 20.78
C LEU A 89 -7.56 4.83 21.29
N LYS A 90 -7.61 3.50 21.44
CA LYS A 90 -8.77 2.81 21.99
C LYS A 90 -8.94 3.13 23.47
N LYS A 91 -7.85 3.17 24.22
CA LYS A 91 -7.83 3.58 25.61
C LYS A 91 -8.13 5.06 25.79
N ALA A 92 -7.68 5.89 24.84
CA ALA A 92 -7.90 7.33 24.85
C ALA A 92 -9.36 7.71 24.53
N ASP A 93 -9.96 7.11 23.50
CA ASP A 93 -11.35 7.31 23.08
C ASP A 93 -11.87 6.09 22.29
N ALA A 94 -12.45 5.14 23.00
CA ALA A 94 -13.00 3.92 22.38
C ALA A 94 -14.18 4.21 21.45
N ALA A 95 -14.93 5.28 21.66
CA ALA A 95 -16.09 5.61 20.83
C ALA A 95 -15.68 6.05 19.42
N ALA A 96 -14.58 6.80 19.30
CA ALA A 96 -14.04 7.23 18.01
C ALA A 96 -13.66 6.07 17.10
N ILE A 97 -13.16 4.97 17.67
CA ILE A 97 -12.76 3.78 16.91
C ILE A 97 -13.91 3.21 16.08
N ASN A 98 -15.13 3.27 16.57
CA ASN A 98 -16.32 2.71 15.91
C ASN A 98 -16.73 3.45 14.62
N THR A 99 -16.18 4.62 14.36
CA THR A 99 -16.49 5.40 13.14
C THR A 99 -15.71 4.93 11.92
N TYR A 100 -14.64 4.14 12.11
CA TYR A 100 -13.78 3.66 11.04
C TYR A 100 -14.14 2.25 10.58
N ILE A 101 -13.78 1.92 9.35
CA ILE A 101 -13.96 0.56 8.82
C ILE A 101 -13.05 -0.44 9.55
N LYS A 102 -13.58 -1.64 9.74
CA LYS A 102 -12.89 -2.70 10.50
C LYS A 102 -11.50 -3.00 9.96
N GLY A 103 -11.35 -3.19 8.64
CA GLY A 103 -10.07 -3.50 8.03
C GLY A 103 -9.00 -2.42 8.23
N GLY A 104 -9.42 -1.16 8.29
CA GLY A 104 -8.53 -0.04 8.61
C GLY A 104 -8.08 -0.04 10.08
N ILE A 105 -8.99 -0.32 11.01
CA ILE A 105 -8.67 -0.46 12.44
C ILE A 105 -7.79 -1.69 12.69
N ASP A 106 -8.11 -2.83 12.09
CA ASP A 106 -7.33 -4.06 12.21
C ASP A 106 -5.87 -3.86 11.76
N ALA A 107 -5.64 -2.99 10.78
CA ALA A 107 -4.31 -2.64 10.30
C ALA A 107 -3.42 -1.96 11.37
N TYR A 108 -4.02 -1.27 12.34
CA TYR A 108 -3.33 -0.64 13.47
C TYR A 108 -3.56 -1.37 14.80
N THR A 109 -3.93 -2.65 14.72
CA THR A 109 -4.06 -3.56 15.86
C THR A 109 -2.98 -4.64 15.72
N TYR A 110 -2.26 -4.94 16.77
CA TYR A 110 -1.05 -5.78 16.70
C TYR A 110 -1.10 -6.91 17.72
N ASP A 111 -0.60 -8.08 17.35
CA ASP A 111 -0.52 -9.24 18.22
C ASP A 111 0.28 -8.92 19.51
N GLY A 112 -0.29 -9.32 20.65
CA GLY A 112 0.28 -9.04 21.96
C GLY A 112 -0.07 -7.66 22.54
N TYR A 113 -0.91 -6.88 21.85
CA TYR A 113 -1.37 -5.55 22.30
C TYR A 113 -2.90 -5.44 22.15
N ASP A 114 -3.57 -4.97 23.19
CA ASP A 114 -5.04 -4.85 23.23
C ASP A 114 -5.58 -3.53 22.66
N GLY A 115 -4.68 -2.62 22.28
CA GLY A 115 -5.00 -1.27 21.84
C GLY A 115 -5.17 -1.13 20.33
N VAL A 116 -5.49 0.11 19.92
CA VAL A 116 -5.50 0.57 18.52
C VAL A 116 -4.54 1.77 18.45
N TYR A 117 -3.60 1.75 17.51
CA TYR A 117 -2.46 2.68 17.53
C TYR A 117 -2.41 3.64 16.33
N GLY A 118 -3.47 3.67 15.52
CA GLY A 118 -3.64 4.62 14.43
C GLY A 118 -5.08 4.71 13.98
N TYR A 119 -5.51 5.89 13.56
CA TYR A 119 -6.78 6.09 12.86
C TYR A 119 -6.57 5.90 11.37
N PRO A 120 -7.33 4.99 10.70
CA PRO A 120 -7.24 4.85 9.24
C PRO A 120 -7.61 6.17 8.56
N TRP A 121 -6.76 6.62 7.68
CA TRP A 121 -6.97 7.90 6.98
C TRP A 121 -7.41 7.68 5.54
N TYR A 122 -6.62 6.96 4.76
CA TYR A 122 -7.03 6.52 3.44
C TYR A 122 -6.46 5.13 3.13
N LEU A 123 -7.18 4.40 2.29
CA LEU A 123 -6.89 3.03 1.95
C LEU A 123 -6.86 2.86 0.43
N GLY A 124 -6.19 1.82 -0.01
CA GLY A 124 -6.15 1.46 -1.42
C GLY A 124 -5.83 0.00 -1.63
N THR A 125 -6.00 -0.44 -2.84
CA THR A 125 -5.49 -1.68 -3.38
C THR A 125 -5.08 -1.47 -4.83
N ASP A 126 -4.46 -2.48 -5.43
CA ASP A 126 -4.19 -2.48 -6.86
C ASP A 126 -5.29 -3.18 -7.64
N LEU A 127 -5.41 -2.80 -8.88
CA LEU A 127 -6.17 -3.46 -9.92
C LEU A 127 -5.22 -4.01 -10.98
N ASN A 128 -5.70 -4.91 -11.80
CA ASN A 128 -4.98 -5.38 -12.98
C ASN A 128 -5.36 -4.54 -14.19
N TRP A 129 -4.37 -4.20 -15.00
CA TRP A 129 -4.51 -3.48 -16.26
C TRP A 129 -3.85 -4.28 -17.37
N TRP A 130 -4.62 -4.58 -18.43
CA TRP A 130 -4.26 -5.51 -19.49
C TRP A 130 -4.24 -4.80 -20.84
N ASN A 131 -3.22 -5.06 -21.65
CA ASN A 131 -3.16 -4.62 -23.04
C ASN A 131 -3.89 -5.63 -23.93
N THR A 132 -5.15 -5.37 -24.24
CA THR A 132 -6.01 -6.26 -25.02
C THR A 132 -5.58 -6.39 -26.49
N GLU A 133 -4.96 -5.36 -27.06
CA GLU A 133 -4.38 -5.42 -28.40
C GLU A 133 -3.22 -6.44 -28.47
N ALA A 134 -2.38 -6.48 -27.43
CA ALA A 134 -1.31 -7.48 -27.34
C ALA A 134 -1.88 -8.90 -27.20
N PHE A 135 -2.96 -9.09 -26.43
CA PHE A 135 -3.65 -10.39 -26.34
C PHE A 135 -4.10 -10.87 -27.71
N GLU A 136 -4.85 -10.04 -28.43
CA GLU A 136 -5.36 -10.38 -29.77
C GLU A 136 -4.22 -10.64 -30.76
N LYS A 137 -3.21 -9.78 -30.79
CA LYS A 137 -2.05 -9.89 -31.69
C LYS A 137 -1.29 -11.20 -31.51
N TYR A 138 -1.18 -11.71 -30.29
CA TYR A 138 -0.43 -12.90 -29.96
C TYR A 138 -1.30 -14.14 -29.68
N GLY A 139 -2.54 -14.14 -30.20
CA GLY A 139 -3.39 -15.32 -30.26
C GLY A 139 -4.08 -15.68 -28.94
N LEU A 140 -4.23 -14.72 -28.04
CA LEU A 140 -5.05 -14.84 -26.83
C LEU A 140 -6.37 -14.09 -27.02
N ASP A 141 -7.43 -14.61 -26.39
CA ASP A 141 -8.74 -13.96 -26.41
C ASP A 141 -8.78 -12.79 -25.43
N PRO A 142 -8.88 -11.53 -25.88
CA PRO A 142 -8.91 -10.37 -25.00
C PRO A 142 -10.16 -10.28 -24.11
N LYS A 143 -11.16 -11.13 -24.36
CA LYS A 143 -12.37 -11.27 -23.53
C LYS A 143 -12.24 -12.34 -22.45
N LYS A 144 -11.15 -13.13 -22.48
CA LYS A 144 -10.83 -14.19 -21.53
C LYS A 144 -9.55 -13.88 -20.77
N LEU A 145 -9.54 -12.74 -20.09
CA LEU A 145 -8.44 -12.36 -19.22
C LEU A 145 -8.29 -13.35 -18.06
N PRO A 146 -7.08 -13.62 -17.57
CA PRO A 146 -6.85 -14.64 -16.56
C PRO A 146 -7.51 -14.27 -15.23
N THR A 147 -8.18 -15.23 -14.60
CA THR A 147 -8.86 -15.12 -13.31
C THR A 147 -8.17 -15.95 -12.23
N THR A 148 -7.28 -16.85 -12.62
CA THR A 148 -6.44 -17.66 -11.74
C THR A 148 -4.97 -17.49 -12.08
N LEU A 149 -4.08 -17.84 -11.14
CA LEU A 149 -2.63 -17.81 -11.40
C LEU A 149 -2.22 -18.81 -12.46
N ASP A 150 -2.83 -19.99 -12.50
CA ASP A 150 -2.54 -21.00 -13.52
C ASP A 150 -2.90 -20.50 -14.92
N GLU A 151 -4.04 -19.85 -15.07
CA GLU A 151 -4.42 -19.19 -16.33
C GLU A 151 -3.45 -18.08 -16.70
N LEU A 152 -3.04 -17.26 -15.74
CA LEU A 152 -2.05 -16.19 -15.95
C LEU A 152 -0.72 -16.76 -16.45
N TYR A 153 -0.21 -17.80 -15.82
CA TYR A 153 1.07 -18.43 -16.20
C TYR A 153 0.98 -19.07 -17.59
N ALA A 154 -0.10 -19.80 -17.88
CA ALA A 154 -0.31 -20.41 -19.19
C ALA A 154 -0.40 -19.37 -20.30
N GLN A 155 -1.15 -18.29 -20.09
CA GLN A 155 -1.28 -17.19 -21.05
C GLN A 155 0.05 -16.44 -21.23
N ALA A 156 0.81 -16.26 -20.16
CA ALA A 156 2.14 -15.63 -20.20
C ALA A 156 3.12 -16.45 -21.06
N ILE A 157 3.13 -17.75 -20.93
CA ILE A 157 3.95 -18.65 -21.76
C ILE A 157 3.51 -18.59 -23.22
N THR A 158 2.21 -18.66 -23.49
CA THR A 158 1.67 -18.55 -24.85
C THR A 158 2.05 -17.24 -25.51
N MET A 159 1.90 -16.12 -24.82
CA MET A 159 2.26 -14.81 -25.34
C MET A 159 3.76 -14.68 -25.60
N ALA A 160 4.60 -15.20 -24.70
CA ALA A 160 6.05 -15.22 -24.89
C ALA A 160 6.45 -16.05 -26.13
N GLU A 161 5.88 -17.23 -26.32
CA GLU A 161 6.14 -18.07 -27.48
C GLU A 161 5.71 -17.40 -28.80
N LYS A 162 4.48 -16.90 -28.85
CA LYS A 162 3.92 -16.25 -30.05
C LYS A 162 4.60 -14.93 -30.41
N SER A 163 5.08 -14.20 -29.42
CA SER A 163 5.82 -12.94 -29.61
C SER A 163 7.32 -13.14 -29.77
N HIS A 164 7.83 -14.38 -29.69
CA HIS A 164 9.27 -14.66 -29.61
C HIS A 164 9.98 -13.88 -28.49
N GLY A 165 9.31 -13.73 -27.36
CA GLY A 165 9.79 -13.03 -26.18
C GLY A 165 9.80 -11.49 -26.27
N THR A 166 9.20 -10.92 -27.32
CA THR A 166 9.16 -9.45 -27.49
C THR A 166 8.02 -8.78 -26.73
N MET A 167 7.01 -9.54 -26.32
CA MET A 167 5.89 -9.05 -25.52
C MET A 167 5.65 -10.00 -24.33
N PRO A 168 6.37 -9.81 -23.22
CA PRO A 168 6.09 -10.54 -21.99
C PRO A 168 4.77 -10.07 -21.37
N LEU A 169 4.08 -11.00 -20.70
CA LEU A 169 2.82 -10.69 -20.00
C LEU A 169 3.06 -10.28 -18.55
N ILE A 170 3.86 -11.04 -17.80
CA ILE A 170 4.08 -10.82 -16.38
C ILE A 170 5.16 -9.76 -16.17
N SER A 171 4.83 -8.71 -15.43
CA SER A 171 5.70 -7.55 -15.23
C SER A 171 6.19 -7.36 -13.79
N ILE A 172 5.90 -8.31 -12.89
CA ILE A 172 6.24 -8.23 -11.46
C ILE A 172 6.89 -9.53 -11.02
N ALA A 173 8.05 -9.44 -10.34
CA ALA A 173 8.64 -10.58 -9.64
C ALA A 173 7.83 -10.88 -8.37
N PRO A 174 7.78 -12.15 -7.92
CA PRO A 174 7.07 -12.49 -6.69
C PRO A 174 7.75 -11.85 -5.47
N ALA A 175 6.92 -11.30 -4.59
CA ALA A 175 7.33 -10.75 -3.31
C ALA A 175 6.77 -11.60 -2.15
N LEU A 176 7.16 -11.28 -0.92
CA LEU A 176 6.70 -12.01 0.27
C LEU A 176 5.16 -12.04 0.38
N GLY A 177 4.51 -10.92 0.04
CA GLY A 177 3.05 -10.83 0.02
C GLY A 177 2.39 -11.79 -0.98
N ASP A 178 3.04 -12.07 -2.11
CA ASP A 178 2.54 -13.03 -3.12
C ASP A 178 2.63 -14.48 -2.61
N LEU A 179 3.69 -14.80 -1.86
CA LEU A 179 3.80 -16.09 -1.18
C LEU A 179 2.69 -16.26 -0.13
N ALA A 180 2.47 -15.22 0.68
CA ALA A 180 1.41 -15.22 1.69
C ALA A 180 0.01 -15.36 1.04
N ALA A 181 -0.26 -14.65 -0.06
CA ALA A 181 -1.51 -14.74 -0.80
C ALA A 181 -1.78 -16.14 -1.37
N GLN A 182 -0.73 -16.91 -1.62
CA GLN A 182 -0.81 -18.31 -2.07
C GLN A 182 -0.78 -19.33 -0.90
N GLY A 183 -0.95 -18.87 0.34
CA GLY A 183 -1.11 -19.73 1.51
C GLY A 183 0.18 -20.12 2.22
N VAL A 184 1.34 -19.57 1.82
CA VAL A 184 2.60 -19.79 2.54
C VAL A 184 2.55 -19.06 3.88
N LYS A 185 2.83 -19.78 4.97
CA LYS A 185 2.99 -19.16 6.31
C LYS A 185 4.33 -18.43 6.35
N VAL A 186 4.30 -17.13 6.09
CA VAL A 186 5.52 -16.32 5.95
C VAL A 186 6.14 -15.91 7.27
N TYR A 187 5.33 -15.86 8.35
CA TYR A 187 5.77 -15.44 9.68
C TYR A 187 4.97 -16.17 10.76
N LYS A 188 5.64 -16.66 11.79
CA LYS A 188 5.02 -17.34 12.92
C LYS A 188 5.90 -17.23 14.17
N ASP A 189 5.29 -16.97 15.32
CA ASP A 189 5.95 -16.93 16.63
C ASP A 189 7.21 -16.07 16.66
N GLY A 190 7.14 -14.87 16.02
CA GLY A 190 8.25 -13.91 15.97
C GLY A 190 9.35 -14.24 14.97
N LYS A 191 9.16 -15.22 14.08
CA LYS A 191 10.13 -15.66 13.09
C LYS A 191 9.55 -15.72 11.68
N PHE A 192 10.39 -15.41 10.70
CA PHE A 192 10.10 -15.67 9.29
C PHE A 192 10.27 -17.15 8.96
N THR A 193 9.32 -17.71 8.22
CA THR A 193 9.22 -19.16 7.96
C THR A 193 8.90 -19.47 6.50
N PHE A 194 9.16 -18.55 5.57
CA PHE A 194 8.71 -18.68 4.18
C PHE A 194 9.60 -19.55 3.28
N ASN A 195 10.61 -20.23 3.80
CA ASN A 195 11.45 -21.17 3.06
C ASN A 195 10.86 -22.60 3.03
N THR A 196 9.55 -22.69 2.78
CA THR A 196 8.82 -23.95 2.68
C THR A 196 8.94 -24.56 1.28
N ASP A 197 8.66 -25.87 1.15
CA ASP A 197 8.60 -26.53 -0.16
C ASP A 197 7.60 -25.84 -1.10
N GLN A 198 6.44 -25.44 -0.58
CA GLN A 198 5.45 -24.69 -1.35
C GLN A 198 6.02 -23.37 -1.88
N ALA A 199 6.75 -22.62 -1.09
CA ALA A 199 7.38 -21.37 -1.52
C ALA A 199 8.47 -21.64 -2.58
N VAL A 200 9.24 -22.72 -2.41
CA VAL A 200 10.22 -23.15 -3.43
C VAL A 200 9.54 -23.42 -4.76
N GLU A 201 8.44 -24.16 -4.78
CA GLU A 201 7.67 -24.44 -6.01
C GLU A 201 7.15 -23.16 -6.66
N ILE A 202 6.65 -22.21 -5.89
CA ILE A 202 6.21 -20.90 -6.40
C ILE A 202 7.38 -20.16 -7.06
N ILE A 203 8.52 -20.04 -6.40
CA ILE A 203 9.70 -19.36 -6.97
C ILE A 203 10.21 -20.09 -8.22
N GLN A 204 10.25 -21.42 -8.22
CA GLN A 204 10.63 -22.20 -9.41
C GLN A 204 9.73 -21.93 -10.60
N LYS A 205 8.44 -21.69 -10.37
CA LYS A 205 7.52 -21.31 -11.45
C LYS A 205 7.92 -19.97 -12.09
N TYR A 206 8.32 -18.99 -11.30
CA TYR A 206 8.82 -17.71 -11.81
C TYR A 206 10.21 -17.84 -12.48
N VAL A 207 11.07 -18.72 -12.00
CA VAL A 207 12.32 -19.07 -12.69
C VAL A 207 12.02 -19.59 -14.11
N GLU A 208 11.05 -20.49 -14.25
CA GLU A 208 10.61 -21.01 -15.55
C GLU A 208 10.04 -19.90 -16.45
N LEU A 209 9.13 -19.06 -15.92
CA LEU A 209 8.53 -17.96 -16.67
C LEU A 209 9.57 -16.97 -17.17
N TYR A 210 10.57 -16.65 -16.36
CA TYR A 210 11.66 -15.77 -16.74
C TYR A 210 12.53 -16.41 -17.84
N ALA A 211 12.90 -17.66 -17.69
CA ALA A 211 13.68 -18.42 -18.69
C ALA A 211 12.97 -18.50 -20.05
N LYS A 212 11.65 -18.61 -20.04
CA LYS A 212 10.79 -18.62 -21.25
C LYS A 212 10.48 -17.23 -21.80
N LYS A 213 11.10 -16.18 -21.27
CA LYS A 213 10.87 -14.77 -21.67
C LYS A 213 9.42 -14.29 -21.51
N ALA A 214 8.68 -14.91 -20.58
CA ALA A 214 7.34 -14.48 -20.19
C ALA A 214 7.36 -13.26 -19.25
N MET A 215 8.55 -12.86 -18.83
CA MET A 215 8.82 -11.69 -17.98
C MET A 215 9.98 -10.88 -18.60
N PRO A 216 9.92 -9.53 -18.55
CA PRO A 216 11.01 -8.70 -19.06
C PRO A 216 12.21 -8.69 -18.10
N PRO A 217 13.45 -8.44 -18.57
CA PRO A 217 14.63 -8.40 -17.70
C PRO A 217 14.52 -7.36 -16.58
N GLU A 218 13.85 -6.26 -16.81
CA GLU A 218 13.65 -5.16 -15.87
C GLU A 218 12.90 -5.58 -14.60
N VAL A 219 12.12 -6.66 -14.66
CA VAL A 219 11.37 -7.19 -13.50
C VAL A 219 12.28 -7.60 -12.35
N LEU A 220 13.54 -7.95 -12.63
CA LEU A 220 14.51 -8.33 -11.60
C LEU A 220 15.06 -7.13 -10.81
N GLN A 221 14.76 -5.91 -11.23
CA GLN A 221 15.15 -4.69 -10.52
C GLN A 221 14.21 -4.34 -9.37
N ASN A 222 13.14 -5.11 -9.16
CA ASN A 222 12.13 -4.92 -8.10
C ASN A 222 11.58 -3.48 -8.00
N ASN A 223 11.51 -2.79 -9.11
CA ASN A 223 10.98 -1.43 -9.15
C ASN A 223 9.49 -1.46 -9.54
N TYR A 224 8.61 -1.31 -8.55
CA TYR A 224 7.16 -1.27 -8.77
C TYR A 224 6.75 -0.17 -9.77
N LEU A 225 7.35 1.01 -9.71
CA LEU A 225 7.10 2.09 -10.65
C LEU A 225 7.61 1.78 -12.07
N GLY A 226 8.56 0.86 -12.19
CA GLY A 226 9.06 0.35 -13.47
C GLY A 226 8.02 -0.47 -14.22
N ASN A 227 7.16 -1.23 -13.52
CA ASN A 227 6.16 -2.10 -14.16
C ASN A 227 5.11 -1.29 -14.92
N SER A 228 4.50 -0.30 -14.29
CA SER A 228 3.54 0.58 -14.95
C SER A 228 4.21 1.39 -16.06
N LYS A 229 5.45 1.80 -15.87
CA LYS A 229 6.23 2.51 -16.88
C LYS A 229 6.50 1.63 -18.11
N LEU A 230 6.85 0.36 -17.93
CA LEU A 230 7.02 -0.60 -19.03
C LEU A 230 5.70 -0.83 -19.78
N PHE A 231 4.59 -0.91 -19.06
CA PHE A 231 3.26 -1.02 -19.67
C PHE A 231 2.91 0.22 -20.51
N LEU A 232 3.12 1.42 -19.98
CA LEU A 232 2.91 2.68 -20.71
C LEU A 232 3.80 2.81 -21.95
N GLN A 233 4.97 2.16 -21.96
CA GLN A 233 5.87 2.07 -23.11
C GLN A 233 5.49 0.95 -24.09
N GLY A 234 4.44 0.17 -23.81
CA GLY A 234 4.05 -0.97 -24.65
C GLY A 234 5.01 -2.15 -24.62
N LYS A 235 5.82 -2.28 -23.56
CA LYS A 235 6.85 -3.32 -23.42
C LYS A 235 6.38 -4.55 -22.65
N VAL A 236 5.27 -4.46 -21.94
CA VAL A 236 4.61 -5.56 -21.22
C VAL A 236 3.11 -5.48 -21.41
N ALA A 237 2.42 -6.62 -21.38
CA ALA A 237 0.99 -6.69 -21.64
C ALA A 237 0.12 -6.63 -20.37
N TRP A 238 0.71 -6.66 -19.19
CA TRP A 238 0.03 -6.56 -17.91
C TRP A 238 0.81 -5.71 -16.91
N THR A 239 0.09 -4.91 -16.16
CA THR A 239 0.61 -4.22 -14.98
C THR A 239 -0.43 -4.21 -13.88
N THR A 240 0.03 -3.99 -12.65
CA THR A 240 -0.83 -3.57 -11.55
C THR A 240 -0.79 -2.06 -11.41
N GLY A 241 -1.83 -1.49 -10.87
CA GLY A 241 -1.91 -0.04 -10.62
C GLY A 241 -3.19 0.33 -9.90
N SER A 242 -3.22 1.55 -9.39
CA SER A 242 -4.37 2.09 -8.68
C SER A 242 -5.54 2.40 -9.63
N ALA A 243 -6.69 2.76 -9.07
CA ALA A 243 -7.85 3.21 -9.85
C ALA A 243 -7.58 4.50 -10.66
N SER A 244 -6.53 5.26 -10.33
CA SER A 244 -6.13 6.47 -11.08
C SER A 244 -5.26 6.20 -12.31
N PHE A 245 -4.88 4.96 -12.58
CA PHE A 245 -4.02 4.60 -13.72
C PHE A 245 -4.51 5.09 -15.09
N PRO A 246 -5.84 5.19 -15.38
CA PRO A 246 -6.31 5.83 -16.61
C PRO A 246 -5.81 7.26 -16.84
N VAL A 247 -5.52 8.01 -15.79
CA VAL A 247 -4.93 9.35 -15.89
C VAL A 247 -3.51 9.28 -16.48
N ASP A 248 -2.72 8.32 -16.01
CA ASP A 248 -1.36 8.10 -16.51
C ASP A 248 -1.38 7.60 -17.97
N LEU A 249 -2.31 6.71 -18.30
CA LEU A 249 -2.54 6.25 -19.68
C LEU A 249 -2.87 7.42 -20.60
N LYS A 250 -3.81 8.26 -20.23
CA LYS A 250 -4.23 9.42 -21.02
C LYS A 250 -3.09 10.40 -21.25
N LYS A 251 -2.23 10.60 -20.24
CA LYS A 251 -1.10 11.52 -20.30
C LYS A 251 0.09 10.95 -21.08
N SER A 252 0.44 9.68 -20.84
CA SER A 252 1.72 9.09 -21.28
C SER A 252 1.57 8.10 -22.44
N ALA A 253 0.40 7.47 -22.58
CA ALA A 253 0.13 6.46 -23.60
C ALA A 253 -1.30 6.55 -24.16
N PRO A 254 -1.74 7.72 -24.69
CA PRO A 254 -3.14 7.93 -25.11
C PRO A 254 -3.59 6.96 -26.21
N LYS A 255 -2.68 6.47 -27.04
CA LYS A 255 -3.00 5.48 -28.09
C LYS A 255 -3.29 4.09 -27.51
N LEU A 256 -2.74 3.77 -26.33
CA LEU A 256 -2.98 2.51 -25.65
C LEU A 256 -4.32 2.49 -24.91
N LEU A 257 -4.79 3.64 -24.47
CA LEU A 257 -5.98 3.78 -23.63
C LEU A 257 -7.22 3.03 -24.14
N PRO A 258 -7.58 3.05 -25.46
CA PRO A 258 -8.73 2.31 -25.99
C PRO A 258 -8.57 0.78 -25.93
N HIS A 259 -7.34 0.29 -25.76
CA HIS A 259 -6.96 -1.12 -25.77
C HIS A 259 -6.57 -1.64 -24.37
N VAL A 260 -7.03 -0.94 -23.33
CA VAL A 260 -6.74 -1.34 -21.95
C VAL A 260 -8.01 -1.84 -21.27
N ALA A 261 -7.95 -3.06 -20.74
CA ALA A 261 -9.00 -3.60 -19.89
C ALA A 261 -8.53 -3.62 -18.42
N MET A 262 -9.48 -3.46 -17.50
CA MET A 262 -9.26 -3.50 -16.07
C MET A 262 -9.97 -4.71 -15.47
N THR A 263 -9.29 -5.43 -14.59
CA THR A 263 -9.89 -6.46 -13.74
C THR A 263 -9.45 -6.27 -12.29
N THR A 264 -10.18 -6.89 -11.37
CA THR A 264 -9.73 -7.03 -9.99
C THR A 264 -8.52 -7.96 -9.90
N ARG A 265 -7.80 -7.92 -8.79
CA ARG A 265 -6.61 -8.76 -8.57
C ARG A 265 -6.96 -10.24 -8.57
N ILE A 266 -6.03 -11.06 -9.04
CA ILE A 266 -6.13 -12.51 -8.92
C ILE A 266 -5.79 -12.90 -7.48
N GLY A 267 -6.67 -13.65 -6.82
CA GLY A 267 -6.51 -14.06 -5.42
C GLY A 267 -6.85 -12.94 -4.44
N VAL A 268 -6.10 -12.85 -3.34
CA VAL A 268 -6.32 -11.84 -2.29
C VAL A 268 -5.68 -10.52 -2.69
N PRO A 269 -6.45 -9.43 -2.84
CA PRO A 269 -5.87 -8.13 -3.18
C PRO A 269 -5.03 -7.59 -2.01
N PRO A 270 -3.92 -6.87 -2.30
CA PRO A 270 -3.13 -6.22 -1.26
C PRO A 270 -3.92 -5.06 -0.64
N LEU A 271 -3.78 -4.85 0.67
CA LEU A 271 -4.34 -3.69 1.36
C LEU A 271 -3.21 -2.70 1.68
N PHE A 272 -3.34 -1.49 1.15
CA PHE A 272 -2.50 -0.36 1.50
C PHE A 272 -3.25 0.57 2.44
N VAL A 273 -2.67 0.89 3.59
CA VAL A 273 -3.29 1.75 4.59
C VAL A 273 -2.32 2.86 4.95
N GLN A 274 -2.81 4.08 4.91
CA GLN A 274 -2.19 5.21 5.56
C GLN A 274 -3.07 5.66 6.72
N GLY A 275 -2.44 6.00 7.83
CA GLY A 275 -3.17 6.41 9.03
C GLY A 275 -2.50 7.56 9.74
N ILE A 276 -3.20 8.02 10.75
CA ILE A 276 -2.78 9.10 11.64
C ILE A 276 -2.59 8.53 13.03
N CYS A 277 -1.36 8.59 13.51
CA CYS A 277 -0.97 8.17 14.86
C CYS A 277 -0.73 9.39 15.76
N VAL A 278 -0.82 9.18 17.06
CA VAL A 278 -0.53 10.19 18.08
C VAL A 278 0.68 9.76 18.89
N SER A 279 1.63 10.66 19.09
CA SER A 279 2.83 10.39 19.91
C SER A 279 2.44 10.18 21.39
N ALA A 280 2.97 9.12 21.99
CA ALA A 280 2.83 8.91 23.44
C ALA A 280 3.57 9.97 24.28
N ASP A 281 4.56 10.63 23.70
CA ASP A 281 5.38 11.67 24.33
C ASP A 281 4.83 13.10 24.14
N SER A 282 3.65 13.24 23.50
CA SER A 282 3.05 14.56 23.27
C SER A 282 2.87 15.33 24.58
N LYS A 283 3.27 16.58 24.57
CA LYS A 283 3.07 17.50 25.71
C LYS A 283 1.65 18.04 25.77
N ASN A 284 0.90 17.95 24.67
CA ASN A 284 -0.49 18.35 24.56
C ASN A 284 -1.36 17.18 24.06
N PRO A 285 -1.46 16.07 24.81
CA PRO A 285 -2.08 14.83 24.32
C PRO A 285 -3.57 15.00 23.99
N ASN A 286 -4.31 15.84 24.70
CA ASN A 286 -5.72 16.14 24.40
C ASN A 286 -5.87 16.85 23.05
N LEU A 287 -5.02 17.85 22.79
CA LEU A 287 -5.02 18.59 21.52
C LEU A 287 -4.58 17.68 20.37
N ALA A 288 -3.54 16.87 20.58
CA ALA A 288 -3.05 15.94 19.58
C ALA A 288 -4.12 14.89 19.20
N LEU A 289 -4.81 14.31 20.19
CA LEU A 289 -5.92 13.38 19.94
C LEU A 289 -7.06 14.04 19.17
N ALA A 290 -7.51 15.21 19.63
CA ALA A 290 -8.60 15.93 18.97
C ALA A 290 -8.27 16.30 17.53
N PHE A 291 -7.04 16.73 17.26
CA PHE A 291 -6.60 17.04 15.90
C PHE A 291 -6.47 15.78 15.03
N ALA A 292 -5.95 14.67 15.56
CA ALA A 292 -5.91 13.39 14.84
C ALA A 292 -7.31 12.91 14.43
N GLN A 293 -8.30 13.04 15.33
CA GLN A 293 -9.69 12.73 15.03
C GLN A 293 -10.30 13.71 14.01
N TYR A 294 -9.93 14.98 14.06
CA TYR A 294 -10.37 15.98 13.09
C TYR A 294 -9.84 15.69 11.69
N VAL A 295 -8.55 15.39 11.55
CA VAL A 295 -7.94 15.01 10.26
C VAL A 295 -8.65 13.80 9.67
N THR A 296 -9.03 12.84 10.50
CA THR A 296 -9.57 11.55 10.08
C THR A 296 -11.09 11.42 10.21
N ASN A 297 -11.80 12.50 10.52
CA ASN A 297 -13.26 12.47 10.53
C ASN A 297 -13.81 12.27 9.10
N ASN A 298 -15.06 11.86 8.98
CA ASN A 298 -15.65 11.51 7.69
C ASN A 298 -15.57 12.66 6.68
N ALA A 299 -15.93 13.87 7.05
CA ALA A 299 -15.95 15.02 6.14
C ALA A 299 -14.55 15.34 5.60
N ASN A 300 -13.54 15.38 6.47
CA ASN A 300 -12.17 15.70 6.09
C ASN A 300 -11.52 14.57 5.28
N GLN A 301 -11.81 13.29 5.57
CA GLN A 301 -11.34 12.17 4.75
C GLN A 301 -11.97 12.17 3.36
N VAL A 302 -13.26 12.42 3.25
CA VAL A 302 -13.97 12.55 1.97
C VAL A 302 -13.37 13.69 1.13
N ASP A 303 -13.15 14.85 1.73
CA ASP A 303 -12.52 15.98 1.03
C ASP A 303 -11.08 15.67 0.58
N PHE A 304 -10.32 14.95 1.39
CA PHE A 304 -8.99 14.50 1.02
C PHE A 304 -9.01 13.53 -0.17
N VAL A 305 -9.88 12.51 -0.13
CA VAL A 305 -9.98 11.50 -1.19
C VAL A 305 -10.54 12.08 -2.49
N LYS A 306 -11.38 13.12 -2.45
CA LYS A 306 -11.76 13.87 -3.66
C LYS A 306 -10.56 14.46 -4.39
N LEU A 307 -9.51 14.83 -3.69
CA LEU A 307 -8.23 15.25 -4.28
C LEU A 307 -7.35 14.05 -4.65
N ALA A 308 -7.23 13.09 -3.74
CA ALA A 308 -6.45 11.87 -3.92
C ALA A 308 -7.31 10.78 -4.60
N GLN A 309 -7.85 11.10 -5.77
CA GLN A 309 -8.73 10.19 -6.52
C GLN A 309 -8.05 8.85 -6.76
N GLY A 310 -8.80 7.76 -6.55
CA GLY A 310 -8.29 6.39 -6.64
C GLY A 310 -8.00 5.74 -5.30
N PHE A 311 -8.03 6.49 -4.20
CA PHE A 311 -8.04 5.96 -2.83
C PHE A 311 -9.45 5.93 -2.25
N LEU A 312 -9.59 5.27 -1.10
CA LEU A 312 -10.84 5.16 -0.35
C LEU A 312 -10.67 5.79 1.04
N PRO A 313 -11.69 6.46 1.57
CA PRO A 313 -11.71 6.88 2.96
C PRO A 313 -11.71 5.69 3.93
N GLY A 314 -11.15 5.88 5.12
CA GLY A 314 -11.15 4.88 6.19
C GLY A 314 -12.40 4.88 7.08
N THR A 315 -13.40 5.68 6.79
CA THR A 315 -14.62 5.78 7.59
C THR A 315 -15.75 4.89 7.10
N LYS A 316 -16.59 4.40 8.00
CA LYS A 316 -17.76 3.58 7.66
C LYS A 316 -18.75 4.35 6.79
N GLU A 317 -19.09 5.59 7.20
CA GLU A 317 -20.04 6.44 6.52
C GLU A 317 -19.70 6.65 5.05
N ALA A 318 -18.44 6.97 4.73
CA ALA A 318 -18.01 7.16 3.36
C ALA A 318 -18.05 5.85 2.54
N ASN A 319 -17.70 4.71 3.15
CA ASN A 319 -17.73 3.41 2.47
C ASN A 319 -19.14 2.86 2.27
N GLU A 320 -20.11 3.30 3.06
CA GLU A 320 -21.54 3.03 2.85
C GLU A 320 -22.15 3.95 1.78
N ASN A 321 -21.55 5.12 1.54
CA ASN A 321 -21.95 6.09 0.53
C ASN A 321 -20.76 6.48 -0.35
N THR A 322 -20.38 5.60 -1.27
CA THR A 322 -19.23 5.80 -2.16
C THR A 322 -19.38 7.01 -3.11
N ASP A 323 -20.60 7.40 -3.44
CA ASP A 323 -20.85 8.60 -4.25
C ASP A 323 -20.32 9.88 -3.59
N SER A 324 -20.20 9.90 -2.26
CA SER A 324 -19.67 11.06 -1.54
C SER A 324 -18.27 11.47 -1.98
N PHE A 325 -17.45 10.54 -2.46
CA PHE A 325 -16.09 10.81 -2.95
C PHE A 325 -15.85 10.44 -4.42
N THR A 326 -16.65 9.56 -5.01
CA THR A 326 -16.51 9.18 -6.42
C THR A 326 -17.23 10.12 -7.40
N SER A 327 -18.20 10.89 -6.93
CA SER A 327 -18.99 11.81 -7.76
C SER A 327 -18.17 12.89 -8.47
N VAL A 328 -17.00 13.24 -7.94
CA VAL A 328 -16.08 14.21 -8.56
C VAL A 328 -15.20 13.60 -9.66
N ILE A 329 -15.22 12.29 -9.82
CA ILE A 329 -14.45 11.59 -10.85
C ILE A 329 -15.18 11.72 -12.17
N SER A 330 -14.65 12.53 -13.07
CA SER A 330 -15.25 12.79 -14.39
C SER A 330 -14.92 11.73 -15.44
N ASP A 331 -13.78 11.04 -15.29
CA ASP A 331 -13.36 9.99 -16.21
C ASP A 331 -14.14 8.69 -15.94
N PRO A 332 -14.91 8.15 -16.92
CA PRO A 332 -15.73 6.95 -16.73
C PRO A 332 -14.93 5.70 -16.39
N GLN A 333 -13.72 5.54 -16.95
CA GLN A 333 -12.86 4.39 -16.67
C GLN A 333 -12.33 4.46 -15.25
N MET A 334 -11.92 5.63 -14.81
CA MET A 334 -11.44 5.87 -13.46
C MET A 334 -12.57 5.68 -12.43
N LYS A 335 -13.79 6.15 -12.74
CA LYS A 335 -14.96 5.94 -11.87
C LYS A 335 -15.26 4.45 -11.70
N LYS A 336 -15.29 3.69 -12.80
CA LYS A 336 -15.48 2.24 -12.79
C LYS A 336 -14.37 1.52 -11.98
N ALA A 337 -13.13 1.96 -12.14
CA ALA A 337 -12.00 1.42 -11.39
C ALA A 337 -12.12 1.71 -9.88
N ALA A 338 -12.53 2.92 -9.49
CA ALA A 338 -12.75 3.28 -8.09
C ALA A 338 -13.88 2.46 -7.44
N GLU A 339 -14.95 2.19 -8.19
CA GLU A 339 -16.06 1.33 -7.75
C GLU A 339 -15.60 -0.13 -7.56
N ALA A 340 -14.82 -0.66 -8.51
CA ALA A 340 -14.25 -2.00 -8.42
C ALA A 340 -13.31 -2.14 -7.21
N LEU A 341 -12.48 -1.14 -6.98
CA LEU A 341 -11.56 -1.07 -5.83
C LEU A 341 -12.32 -1.06 -4.51
N ALA A 342 -13.42 -0.32 -4.41
CA ALA A 342 -14.27 -0.32 -3.22
C ALA A 342 -14.85 -1.73 -2.92
N GLY A 343 -15.20 -2.49 -3.95
CA GLY A 343 -15.63 -3.87 -3.81
C GLY A 343 -14.55 -4.81 -3.25
N GLU A 344 -13.31 -4.61 -3.67
CA GLU A 344 -12.15 -5.41 -3.24
C GLU A 344 -11.73 -5.18 -1.77
N MET A 345 -12.09 -4.06 -1.17
CA MET A 345 -11.73 -3.74 0.22
C MET A 345 -12.25 -4.76 1.23
N LYS A 346 -13.31 -5.50 0.91
CA LYS A 346 -13.87 -6.53 1.80
C LYS A 346 -12.94 -7.73 1.97
N SER A 347 -12.11 -8.01 0.97
CA SER A 347 -11.19 -9.15 0.95
C SER A 347 -9.71 -8.75 0.98
N ALA A 348 -9.40 -7.48 0.79
CA ALA A 348 -8.03 -6.98 0.80
C ALA A 348 -7.35 -7.20 2.16
N LYS A 349 -6.09 -7.66 2.11
CA LYS A 349 -5.29 -7.95 3.31
C LYS A 349 -3.88 -7.40 3.17
N ILE A 350 -3.31 -7.00 4.29
CA ILE A 350 -1.88 -6.76 4.40
C ILE A 350 -1.19 -8.12 4.34
N GLY A 351 -0.47 -8.40 3.25
CA GLY A 351 0.17 -9.69 3.01
C GLY A 351 1.54 -9.84 3.66
N GLU A 352 2.11 -8.76 4.17
CA GLU A 352 3.45 -8.75 4.74
C GLU A 352 3.40 -8.59 6.27
N PRO A 353 4.26 -9.32 7.01
CA PRO A 353 4.37 -9.14 8.47
C PRO A 353 4.83 -7.73 8.82
N MET A 354 4.36 -7.18 9.96
CA MET A 354 4.78 -5.85 10.44
C MET A 354 6.28 -5.76 10.75
N ALA A 355 6.92 -6.90 11.06
CA ALA A 355 8.36 -6.98 11.27
C ALA A 355 9.19 -6.93 9.97
N TYR A 356 8.56 -6.95 8.80
CA TYR A 356 9.22 -6.99 7.49
C TYR A 356 9.63 -5.58 7.06
N THR A 357 10.88 -5.25 7.29
CA THR A 357 11.47 -3.93 7.02
C THR A 357 11.80 -3.74 5.53
N ASP A 358 12.01 -2.49 5.11
CA ASP A 358 12.43 -2.19 3.74
C ASP A 358 13.80 -2.81 3.40
N ALA A 359 14.73 -2.88 4.35
CA ALA A 359 16.01 -3.57 4.18
C ALA A 359 15.81 -5.08 3.93
N MET A 360 14.89 -5.72 4.66
CA MET A 360 14.53 -7.12 4.43
C MET A 360 13.89 -7.31 3.04
N LYS A 361 12.99 -6.42 2.63
CA LYS A 361 12.38 -6.45 1.29
C LYS A 361 13.42 -6.39 0.19
N ALA A 362 14.37 -5.48 0.30
CA ALA A 362 15.46 -5.34 -0.66
C ALA A 362 16.32 -6.61 -0.74
N TYR A 363 16.68 -7.19 0.40
CA TYR A 363 17.50 -8.42 0.43
C TYR A 363 16.74 -9.64 -0.14
N VAL A 364 15.48 -9.84 0.28
CA VAL A 364 14.63 -10.93 -0.24
C VAL A 364 14.45 -10.79 -1.74
N GLY A 365 14.17 -9.59 -2.24
CA GLY A 365 14.07 -9.31 -3.67
C GLY A 365 15.35 -9.64 -4.44
N GLN A 366 16.52 -9.33 -3.89
CA GLN A 366 17.81 -9.69 -4.50
C GLN A 366 18.01 -11.21 -4.59
N GLN A 367 17.64 -11.96 -3.54
CA GLN A 367 17.77 -13.42 -3.55
C GLN A 367 16.82 -14.07 -4.58
N ILE A 368 15.56 -13.62 -4.63
CA ILE A 368 14.59 -14.08 -5.62
C ILE A 368 15.08 -13.75 -7.05
N SER A 369 15.58 -12.55 -7.27
CA SER A 369 16.15 -12.15 -8.57
C SER A 369 17.33 -13.01 -8.97
N SER A 370 18.21 -13.36 -8.02
CA SER A 370 19.34 -14.27 -8.28
C SER A 370 18.87 -15.68 -8.65
N ALA A 371 17.82 -16.19 -8.03
CA ALA A 371 17.21 -17.46 -8.41
C ALA A 371 16.59 -17.38 -9.81
N MET A 372 15.88 -16.31 -10.13
CA MET A 372 15.26 -16.11 -11.44
C MET A 372 16.29 -16.00 -12.58
N ARG A 373 17.46 -15.44 -12.32
CA ARG A 373 18.59 -15.45 -13.26
C ARG A 373 19.28 -16.81 -13.39
N GLY A 374 19.02 -17.73 -12.46
CA GLY A 374 19.70 -19.03 -12.42
C GLY A 374 21.05 -19.01 -11.69
N ASP A 375 21.38 -17.95 -10.96
CA ASP A 375 22.63 -17.82 -10.21
C ASP A 375 22.67 -18.74 -8.97
N ILE A 376 21.52 -18.96 -8.35
CA ILE A 376 21.31 -19.85 -7.21
C ILE A 376 20.00 -20.63 -7.35
N SER A 377 19.82 -21.70 -6.59
CA SER A 377 18.54 -22.42 -6.55
C SER A 377 17.45 -21.60 -5.84
N ALA A 378 16.19 -21.88 -6.17
CA ALA A 378 15.05 -21.28 -5.46
C ALA A 378 15.10 -21.58 -3.95
N LYS A 379 15.51 -22.81 -3.58
CA LYS A 379 15.67 -23.21 -2.19
C LYS A 379 16.75 -22.38 -1.47
N ASP A 380 17.94 -22.24 -2.07
CA ASP A 380 19.03 -21.46 -1.49
C ASP A 380 18.65 -19.98 -1.35
N ALA A 381 17.92 -19.42 -2.34
CA ALA A 381 17.44 -18.05 -2.28
C ALA A 381 16.52 -17.82 -1.07
N LEU A 382 15.54 -18.71 -0.88
CA LEU A 382 14.61 -18.63 0.25
C LEU A 382 15.29 -18.90 1.59
N ASP A 383 16.19 -19.86 1.67
CA ASP A 383 16.95 -20.15 2.92
C ASP A 383 17.81 -18.95 3.34
N ARG A 384 18.52 -18.31 2.40
CA ARG A 384 19.28 -17.08 2.66
C ARG A 384 18.39 -15.92 3.08
N ALA A 385 17.26 -15.75 2.40
CA ALA A 385 16.30 -14.69 2.69
C ALA A 385 15.69 -14.83 4.09
N VAL A 386 15.24 -16.04 4.47
CA VAL A 386 14.69 -16.33 5.80
C VAL A 386 15.74 -16.12 6.88
N LYS A 387 16.98 -16.60 6.64
CA LYS A 387 18.08 -16.40 7.59
C LYS A 387 18.34 -14.91 7.82
N TYR A 388 18.46 -14.13 6.75
CA TYR A 388 18.68 -12.68 6.84
C TYR A 388 17.57 -11.99 7.63
N CYS A 389 16.31 -12.27 7.31
CA CYS A 389 15.18 -11.69 8.01
C CYS A 389 15.20 -12.02 9.50
N ASN A 390 15.45 -13.28 9.86
CA ASN A 390 15.51 -13.72 11.26
C ASN A 390 16.71 -13.16 12.03
N ASP A 391 17.84 -12.93 11.38
CA ASP A 391 19.00 -12.28 11.98
C ASP A 391 18.78 -10.79 12.28
N HIS A 392 17.82 -10.16 11.58
CA HIS A 392 17.52 -8.72 11.67
C HIS A 392 16.16 -8.38 12.30
N VAL A 393 15.38 -9.39 12.73
CA VAL A 393 14.14 -9.14 13.50
C VAL A 393 14.51 -8.45 14.80
N THR A 394 13.93 -7.27 15.02
CA THR A 394 14.05 -6.57 16.31
C THR A 394 13.26 -7.35 17.36
N LYS A 395 13.95 -7.84 18.39
CA LYS A 395 13.35 -8.56 19.51
C LYS A 395 12.51 -7.66 20.39
#